data_cea9ed372f2eab0eae4713754312680d
#
_entry.id   cea9ed372f2eab0eae4713754312680d
#
_cell.length_a   1.000
_cell.length_b   1.000
_cell.length_c   1.000
_cell.angle_alpha   90.00
_cell.angle_beta   90.00
_cell.angle_gamma   90.00
#
_symmetry.space_group_name_H-M   'P 1'
#
loop_
_entity.id
_entity.type
_entity.pdbx_description
1 polymer ?
#
loop_
_entity_poly.entity_id
_entity_poly.type
_entity_poly.pdbx_seq_one_letter_code
_entity_poly.pdbx_strand_id
1 'polypeptide(L)'
;MKERLLIFGTACLLIISCNKDKVYLDTPLDQLLKTALIRASETNDLDHFILPDSEDFSAIPHDTEHNPLSKEKVELGKMLFFETGIALTSTKEAGKKTYSCASCHVPNAGFTPGRIQGIADGGIGFGRNGETRTKLAAYRADELDVQGVRPLSVLNVAFVENTTWNGRFGNTGVNVGTEDRWDLDPELHSNSLGYNALEAQNIAGMEVHRMEITDEVLDEYGYRSYFDAAFSDSETAQRYSDENAAFAISAYLRTLLANEAPFQDYLKGNQNALNEQEKRGALVFFSDAKCYHCHKDKNLGANEFYALGVNDLYQTGLAFNTSADDIRNLGRGEYSG
;
A
#
# COMPACT_ATOMS: atom_id res chain seq x y z
N MET A 1 15.77 12.83 -81.02
CA MET A 1 16.02 12.27 -79.69
C MET A 1 14.89 12.70 -78.76
N LYS A 2 13.97 11.81 -78.42
CA LYS A 2 12.80 12.10 -77.58
C LYS A 2 13.08 11.53 -76.19
N GLU A 3 13.27 12.42 -75.22
CA GLU A 3 13.36 12.01 -73.83
C GLU A 3 11.94 11.72 -73.30
N ARG A 4 11.80 10.54 -72.69
CA ARG A 4 10.59 10.09 -71.98
C ARG A 4 10.79 10.35 -70.48
N LEU A 5 10.03 11.29 -69.93
CA LEU A 5 9.93 11.56 -68.51
C LEU A 5 9.02 10.50 -67.86
N LEU A 6 9.58 9.67 -66.99
CA LEU A 6 8.84 8.73 -66.17
C LEU A 6 8.45 9.45 -64.88
N ILE A 7 7.14 9.65 -64.70
CA ILE A 7 6.59 10.13 -63.41
C ILE A 7 6.29 8.92 -62.52
N PHE A 8 7.06 8.75 -61.45
CA PHE A 8 6.75 7.80 -60.40
C PHE A 8 5.70 8.43 -59.46
N GLY A 9 4.47 7.98 -59.56
CA GLY A 9 3.41 8.30 -58.61
C GLY A 9 3.56 7.45 -57.35
N THR A 10 3.94 8.07 -56.24
CA THR A 10 3.95 7.46 -54.89
C THR A 10 2.52 7.40 -54.39
N ALA A 11 1.89 6.24 -54.44
CA ALA A 11 0.58 6.02 -53.80
C ALA A 11 0.78 5.89 -52.31
N CYS A 12 0.40 6.91 -51.51
CA CYS A 12 0.36 6.85 -50.08
C CYS A 12 -0.88 6.07 -49.64
N LEU A 13 -0.72 4.80 -49.26
CA LEU A 13 -1.76 4.00 -48.64
C LEU A 13 -1.98 4.51 -47.21
N LEU A 14 -3.00 5.29 -46.98
CA LEU A 14 -3.55 5.60 -45.65
C LEU A 14 -4.20 4.32 -45.12
N ILE A 15 -3.48 3.61 -44.23
CA ILE A 15 -4.07 2.54 -43.42
C ILE A 15 -4.90 3.23 -42.31
N ILE A 16 -6.20 3.39 -42.57
CA ILE A 16 -7.17 3.75 -41.54
C ILE A 16 -7.37 2.52 -40.68
N SER A 17 -6.64 2.42 -39.57
CA SER A 17 -6.91 1.45 -38.51
C SER A 17 -8.24 1.86 -37.86
N CYS A 18 -9.33 1.23 -38.26
CA CYS A 18 -10.56 1.26 -37.48
C CYS A 18 -10.33 0.46 -36.20
N ASN A 19 -9.95 1.11 -35.11
CA ASN A 19 -10.19 0.59 -33.77
C ASN A 19 -11.72 0.50 -33.63
N LYS A 20 -12.26 -0.68 -33.82
CA LYS A 20 -13.64 -0.99 -33.41
C LYS A 20 -13.62 -1.05 -31.90
N ASP A 21 -14.00 0.01 -31.26
CA ASP A 21 -14.35 -0.03 -29.83
C ASP A 21 -15.37 -1.16 -29.67
N LYS A 22 -14.99 -2.17 -28.87
CA LYS A 22 -15.89 -3.29 -28.60
C LYS A 22 -17.03 -2.74 -27.74
N VAL A 23 -18.19 -2.53 -28.35
CA VAL A 23 -19.41 -2.18 -27.62
C VAL A 23 -19.88 -3.44 -26.90
N TYR A 24 -19.72 -3.47 -25.59
CA TYR A 24 -20.28 -4.51 -24.73
C TYR A 24 -21.70 -4.14 -24.37
N LEU A 25 -22.67 -5.03 -24.67
CA LEU A 25 -24.06 -4.81 -24.32
C LEU A 25 -24.33 -5.33 -22.91
N ASP A 26 -24.94 -4.49 -22.08
CA ASP A 26 -25.35 -4.87 -20.73
C ASP A 26 -26.42 -5.98 -20.78
N THR A 27 -26.18 -7.04 -20.04
CA THR A 27 -27.20 -8.05 -19.73
C THR A 27 -28.14 -7.53 -18.64
N PRO A 28 -29.32 -8.18 -18.40
CA PRO A 28 -30.15 -7.84 -17.24
C PRO A 28 -29.39 -7.90 -15.90
N LEU A 29 -28.44 -8.83 -15.76
CA LEU A 29 -27.61 -8.94 -14.55
C LEU A 29 -26.62 -7.75 -14.43
N ASP A 30 -26.05 -7.27 -15.53
CA ASP A 30 -25.22 -6.07 -15.52
C ASP A 30 -26.01 -4.84 -15.09
N GLN A 31 -27.24 -4.69 -15.56
CA GLN A 31 -28.11 -3.57 -15.19
C GLN A 31 -28.45 -3.60 -13.68
N LEU A 32 -28.74 -4.78 -13.13
CA LEU A 32 -28.97 -4.95 -11.70
C LEU A 32 -27.74 -4.62 -10.88
N LEU A 33 -26.57 -5.13 -11.28
CA LEU A 33 -25.31 -4.88 -10.58
C LEU A 33 -24.93 -3.41 -10.63
N LYS A 34 -24.98 -2.75 -11.78
CA LYS A 34 -24.74 -1.30 -11.90
C LYS A 34 -25.67 -0.49 -11.01
N THR A 35 -26.97 -0.86 -10.97
CA THR A 35 -27.94 -0.20 -10.10
C THR A 35 -27.58 -0.37 -8.62
N ALA A 36 -27.12 -1.55 -8.21
CA ALA A 36 -26.69 -1.81 -6.83
C ALA A 36 -25.43 -1.01 -6.48
N LEU A 37 -24.44 -0.96 -7.39
CA LEU A 37 -23.22 -0.18 -7.23
C LEU A 37 -23.51 1.33 -7.09
N ILE A 38 -24.35 1.90 -7.95
CA ILE A 38 -24.73 3.31 -7.87
C ILE A 38 -25.39 3.63 -6.53
N ARG A 39 -26.27 2.74 -6.03
CA ARG A 39 -26.90 2.93 -4.73
C ARG A 39 -25.96 2.80 -3.54
N ALA A 40 -24.93 1.96 -3.69
CA ALA A 40 -23.93 1.73 -2.66
C ALA A 40 -22.86 2.84 -2.61
N SER A 41 -22.68 3.56 -3.72
CA SER A 41 -21.69 4.64 -3.80
C SER A 41 -22.19 5.90 -3.07
N GLU A 42 -21.24 6.61 -2.42
CA GLU A 42 -21.54 7.88 -1.74
C GLU A 42 -21.84 9.02 -2.73
N THR A 43 -21.38 8.90 -3.96
CA THR A 43 -21.56 9.90 -5.02
C THR A 43 -22.77 9.62 -5.92
N ASN A 44 -23.47 8.50 -5.73
CA ASN A 44 -24.49 7.98 -6.63
C ASN A 44 -23.98 7.78 -8.07
N ASP A 45 -22.70 7.41 -8.22
CA ASP A 45 -22.04 7.15 -9.49
C ASP A 45 -21.17 5.90 -9.43
N LEU A 46 -21.00 5.20 -10.57
CA LEU A 46 -20.08 4.08 -10.72
C LEU A 46 -18.61 4.51 -10.61
N ASP A 47 -18.29 5.72 -11.06
CA ASP A 47 -16.94 6.27 -11.02
C ASP A 47 -16.39 6.41 -9.59
N HIS A 48 -17.29 6.37 -8.59
CA HIS A 48 -16.90 6.31 -7.17
C HIS A 48 -15.94 5.15 -6.89
N PHE A 49 -16.17 3.97 -7.48
CA PHE A 49 -15.36 2.77 -7.23
C PHE A 49 -14.21 2.58 -8.24
N ILE A 50 -14.05 3.46 -9.21
CA ILE A 50 -12.94 3.39 -10.17
C ILE A 50 -11.69 3.98 -9.53
N LEU A 51 -10.68 3.12 -9.35
CA LEU A 51 -9.36 3.56 -8.88
C LEU A 51 -8.62 4.31 -10.00
N PRO A 52 -7.83 5.33 -9.66
CA PRO A 52 -7.01 6.05 -10.63
C PRO A 52 -5.91 5.16 -11.22
N ASP A 53 -5.29 5.63 -12.29
CA ASP A 53 -4.05 5.06 -12.79
C ASP A 53 -2.93 5.25 -11.76
N SER A 54 -2.08 4.24 -11.58
CA SER A 54 -0.95 4.27 -10.64
C SER A 54 0.12 5.30 -11.03
N GLU A 55 0.11 5.79 -12.28
CA GLU A 55 1.01 6.84 -12.78
C GLU A 55 0.35 8.22 -12.81
N ASP A 56 -0.95 8.31 -12.58
CA ASP A 56 -1.65 9.60 -12.44
C ASP A 56 -1.56 10.13 -11.01
N PHE A 57 -0.41 10.66 -10.66
CA PHE A 57 -0.13 11.17 -9.31
C PHE A 57 -1.09 12.27 -8.86
N SER A 58 -1.70 13.01 -9.79
CA SER A 58 -2.66 14.07 -9.47
C SER A 58 -4.00 13.51 -8.95
N ALA A 59 -4.35 12.29 -9.34
CA ALA A 59 -5.59 11.62 -8.96
C ALA A 59 -5.42 10.69 -7.72
N ILE A 60 -4.18 10.42 -7.29
CA ILE A 60 -3.88 9.59 -6.12
C ILE A 60 -3.90 10.48 -4.86
N PRO A 61 -4.67 10.14 -3.81
CA PRO A 61 -4.60 10.86 -2.54
C PRO A 61 -3.20 10.81 -1.93
N HIS A 62 -2.66 11.97 -1.55
CA HIS A 62 -1.33 12.09 -0.94
C HIS A 62 -1.22 13.36 -0.10
N ASP A 63 -0.14 13.48 0.66
CA ASP A 63 0.20 14.69 1.41
C ASP A 63 0.79 15.73 0.43
N THR A 64 -0.08 16.61 -0.06
CA THR A 64 0.31 17.61 -1.07
C THR A 64 1.19 18.72 -0.51
N GLU A 65 1.19 18.93 0.79
CA GLU A 65 1.96 19.96 1.48
C GLU A 65 3.37 19.49 1.80
N HIS A 66 3.50 18.28 2.38
CA HIS A 66 4.78 17.82 2.91
C HIS A 66 5.44 16.77 2.01
N ASN A 67 4.65 15.93 1.33
CA ASN A 67 5.15 14.85 0.49
C ASN A 67 4.43 14.74 -0.85
N PRO A 68 4.49 15.79 -1.71
CA PRO A 68 3.91 15.70 -3.05
C PRO A 68 4.56 14.55 -3.83
N LEU A 69 3.73 13.79 -4.57
CA LEU A 69 4.18 12.66 -5.36
C LEU A 69 5.03 13.11 -6.55
N SER A 70 6.13 12.42 -6.79
CA SER A 70 6.92 12.52 -8.01
C SER A 70 7.41 11.14 -8.44
N LYS A 71 7.77 11.01 -9.70
CA LYS A 71 8.31 9.76 -10.24
C LYS A 71 9.59 9.36 -9.53
N GLU A 72 10.45 10.32 -9.26
CA GLU A 72 11.75 10.12 -8.61
C GLU A 72 11.57 9.62 -7.16
N LYS A 73 10.61 10.17 -6.40
CA LYS A 73 10.28 9.67 -5.05
C LYS A 73 9.72 8.26 -5.11
N VAL A 74 8.82 7.97 -6.05
CA VAL A 74 8.23 6.63 -6.22
C VAL A 74 9.31 5.61 -6.58
N GLU A 75 10.24 5.94 -7.48
CA GLU A 75 11.34 5.06 -7.85
C GLU A 75 12.28 4.79 -6.67
N LEU A 76 12.71 5.83 -5.96
CA LEU A 76 13.52 5.70 -4.75
C LEU A 76 12.80 4.86 -3.70
N GLY A 77 11.53 5.16 -3.41
CA GLY A 77 10.74 4.45 -2.42
C GLY A 77 10.54 2.98 -2.75
N LYS A 78 10.34 2.65 -4.03
CA LYS A 78 10.29 1.27 -4.50
C LYS A 78 11.59 0.53 -4.22
N MET A 79 12.73 1.13 -4.50
CA MET A 79 14.03 0.51 -4.23
C MET A 79 14.21 0.30 -2.73
N LEU A 80 13.98 1.33 -1.91
CA LEU A 80 14.13 1.26 -0.45
C LEU A 80 13.18 0.24 0.20
N PHE A 81 11.97 0.09 -0.31
CA PHE A 81 11.00 -0.89 0.19
C PHE A 81 11.52 -2.34 0.13
N PHE A 82 12.34 -2.66 -0.85
CA PHE A 82 12.95 -3.98 -1.02
C PHE A 82 14.39 -4.06 -0.51
N GLU A 83 15.01 -2.94 -0.13
CA GLU A 83 16.41 -2.88 0.25
C GLU A 83 16.65 -3.43 1.66
N THR A 84 17.42 -4.50 1.76
CA THR A 84 17.83 -5.04 3.06
C THR A 84 19.03 -4.32 3.64
N GLY A 85 19.80 -3.63 2.82
CA GLY A 85 21.00 -2.90 3.21
C GLY A 85 20.75 -1.74 4.19
N ILE A 86 19.52 -1.25 4.30
CA ILE A 86 19.14 -0.21 5.27
C ILE A 86 18.87 -0.77 6.68
N ALA A 87 18.78 -2.09 6.86
CA ALA A 87 18.60 -2.74 8.16
C ALA A 87 19.94 -2.86 8.90
N LEU A 88 20.45 -1.76 9.44
CA LEU A 88 21.83 -1.63 9.94
C LEU A 88 21.96 -1.72 11.45
N THR A 89 20.92 -1.34 12.21
CA THR A 89 20.95 -1.28 13.67
C THR A 89 20.20 -2.43 14.35
N SER A 90 20.15 -3.60 13.68
CA SER A 90 19.55 -4.83 14.21
C SER A 90 20.03 -5.18 15.63
N THR A 91 19.16 -5.79 16.43
CA THR A 91 19.44 -6.20 17.81
C THR A 91 20.71 -7.07 17.93
N LYS A 92 20.97 -7.88 16.90
CA LYS A 92 22.20 -8.69 16.81
C LYS A 92 22.82 -8.56 15.43
N GLU A 93 24.15 -8.68 15.37
CA GLU A 93 24.91 -8.62 14.12
C GLU A 93 24.36 -9.57 13.05
N ALA A 94 23.92 -10.76 13.44
CA ALA A 94 23.34 -11.76 12.52
C ALA A 94 22.00 -11.32 11.89
N GLY A 95 21.34 -10.30 12.42
CA GLY A 95 20.09 -9.76 11.90
C GLY A 95 20.30 -8.64 10.87
N LYS A 96 21.48 -8.02 10.86
CA LYS A 96 21.76 -6.92 9.92
C LYS A 96 21.59 -7.35 8.47
N LYS A 97 20.99 -6.48 7.68
CA LYS A 97 20.80 -6.67 6.23
C LYS A 97 20.01 -7.95 5.86
N THR A 98 19.16 -8.48 6.78
CA THR A 98 18.36 -9.69 6.54
C THR A 98 16.88 -9.43 6.30
N TYR A 99 16.43 -8.19 6.40
CA TYR A 99 15.03 -7.81 6.23
C TYR A 99 14.88 -6.44 5.56
N SER A 100 13.69 -6.21 5.05
CA SER A 100 13.21 -4.96 4.46
C SER A 100 11.70 -4.88 4.70
N CYS A 101 11.03 -3.81 4.25
CA CYS A 101 9.57 -3.71 4.29
C CYS A 101 8.90 -4.93 3.61
N ALA A 102 9.49 -5.40 2.50
CA ALA A 102 9.02 -6.57 1.76
C ALA A 102 9.12 -7.89 2.53
N SER A 103 9.79 -7.94 3.68
CA SER A 103 9.82 -9.13 4.55
C SER A 103 8.48 -9.42 5.22
N CYS A 104 7.68 -8.34 5.46
CA CYS A 104 6.36 -8.42 6.06
C CYS A 104 5.24 -8.04 5.08
N HIS A 105 5.56 -7.34 4.00
CA HIS A 105 4.63 -6.93 2.94
C HIS A 105 5.04 -7.53 1.60
N VAL A 106 4.77 -8.84 1.44
CA VAL A 106 5.24 -9.65 0.30
C VAL A 106 4.34 -9.44 -0.91
N PRO A 107 4.86 -8.95 -2.06
CA PRO A 107 4.02 -8.62 -3.23
C PRO A 107 3.13 -9.77 -3.70
N ASN A 108 3.69 -10.97 -3.86
CA ASN A 108 2.94 -12.16 -4.32
C ASN A 108 1.89 -12.66 -3.31
N ALA A 109 1.93 -12.19 -2.07
CA ALA A 109 0.93 -12.45 -1.06
C ALA A 109 -0.05 -11.27 -0.89
N GLY A 110 -0.21 -10.42 -1.92
CA GLY A 110 -1.03 -9.23 -1.87
C GLY A 110 -0.50 -8.19 -0.87
N PHE A 111 0.81 -8.10 -0.75
CA PHE A 111 1.50 -7.23 0.23
C PHE A 111 1.10 -7.49 1.69
N THR A 112 0.71 -8.71 2.00
CA THR A 112 0.62 -9.24 3.38
C THR A 112 1.84 -10.12 3.67
N PRO A 113 2.03 -10.61 4.90
CA PRO A 113 3.20 -11.46 5.21
C PRO A 113 3.27 -12.79 4.45
N GLY A 114 2.20 -13.24 3.79
CA GLY A 114 2.13 -14.55 3.15
C GLY A 114 2.15 -15.72 4.15
N ARG A 115 2.16 -15.42 5.43
CA ARG A 115 2.18 -16.33 6.58
C ARG A 115 1.41 -15.69 7.74
N ILE A 116 1.33 -16.37 8.87
CA ILE A 116 0.54 -15.91 10.03
C ILE A 116 1.04 -14.55 10.54
N GLN A 117 2.38 -14.37 10.64
CA GLN A 117 3.01 -13.18 11.18
C GLN A 117 4.28 -12.85 10.41
N GLY A 118 4.54 -11.56 10.13
CA GLY A 118 5.82 -11.08 9.61
C GLY A 118 6.93 -11.19 10.68
N ILE A 119 8.16 -11.30 10.24
CA ILE A 119 9.35 -11.20 11.10
C ILE A 119 10.30 -10.22 10.41
N ALA A 120 10.60 -9.11 11.05
CA ALA A 120 11.61 -8.17 10.58
C ALA A 120 12.98 -8.56 11.14
N ASP A 121 13.54 -7.82 12.11
CA ASP A 121 14.80 -8.18 12.76
C ASP A 121 14.69 -9.54 13.47
N GLY A 122 15.70 -10.38 13.27
CA GLY A 122 15.73 -11.75 13.75
C GLY A 122 15.11 -12.79 12.81
N GLY A 123 14.60 -12.35 11.64
CA GLY A 123 14.15 -13.26 10.59
C GLY A 123 15.18 -13.46 9.48
N ILE A 124 15.11 -14.60 8.78
CA ILE A 124 15.92 -14.92 7.60
C ILE A 124 15.06 -15.64 6.54
N GLY A 125 15.46 -15.47 5.28
CA GLY A 125 14.75 -16.00 4.12
C GLY A 125 13.59 -15.11 3.70
N PHE A 126 13.12 -15.27 2.47
CA PHE A 126 11.99 -14.52 1.91
C PHE A 126 10.94 -15.48 1.33
N GLY A 127 11.33 -16.34 0.39
CA GLY A 127 10.42 -17.13 -0.40
C GLY A 127 9.70 -16.30 -1.45
N ARG A 128 8.88 -16.95 -2.27
CA ARG A 128 8.06 -16.26 -3.26
C ARG A 128 6.86 -15.56 -2.62
N ASN A 129 6.24 -16.21 -1.63
CA ASN A 129 5.06 -15.72 -0.93
C ASN A 129 5.34 -15.50 0.58
N GLY A 130 6.61 -15.34 0.97
CA GLY A 130 7.00 -15.21 2.37
C GLY A 130 7.14 -16.54 3.14
N GLU A 131 6.92 -17.67 2.46
CA GLU A 131 6.84 -19.02 3.07
C GLU A 131 8.15 -19.52 3.67
N THR A 132 9.30 -19.04 3.20
CA THR A 132 10.60 -19.47 3.72
C THR A 132 11.15 -18.59 4.83
N ARG A 133 10.45 -17.48 5.18
CA ARG A 133 10.93 -16.61 6.25
C ARG A 133 10.79 -17.29 7.60
N THR A 134 11.90 -17.46 8.30
CA THR A 134 11.97 -18.16 9.57
C THR A 134 12.82 -17.39 10.58
N LYS A 135 12.72 -17.77 11.86
CA LYS A 135 13.54 -17.20 12.92
C LYS A 135 15.01 -17.57 12.73
N LEU A 136 15.92 -16.59 12.79
CA LEU A 136 17.35 -16.81 12.89
C LEU A 136 17.71 -17.61 14.16
N ALA A 137 18.62 -18.57 14.05
CA ALA A 137 19.06 -19.40 15.17
C ALA A 137 19.70 -18.57 16.31
N ALA A 138 20.32 -17.45 15.99
CA ALA A 138 20.96 -16.54 16.95
C ALA A 138 19.96 -15.79 17.84
N TYR A 139 18.66 -15.76 17.48
CA TYR A 139 17.62 -15.03 18.20
C TYR A 139 16.76 -15.97 19.03
N ARG A 140 16.41 -15.54 20.25
CA ARG A 140 15.29 -16.11 20.99
C ARG A 140 13.97 -15.63 20.43
N ALA A 141 12.87 -16.25 20.77
CA ALA A 141 11.54 -15.85 20.28
C ALA A 141 11.17 -14.44 20.76
N ASP A 142 11.51 -14.10 22.00
CA ASP A 142 11.23 -12.80 22.63
C ASP A 142 12.13 -11.65 22.14
N GLU A 143 13.14 -11.94 21.33
CA GLU A 143 14.02 -10.94 20.71
C GLU A 143 13.61 -10.59 19.26
N LEU A 144 12.58 -11.26 18.73
CA LEU A 144 12.15 -11.06 17.36
C LEU A 144 11.37 -9.74 17.21
N ASP A 145 11.67 -9.02 16.16
CA ASP A 145 10.85 -7.90 15.71
C ASP A 145 9.64 -8.45 14.94
N VAL A 146 8.53 -8.51 15.64
CA VAL A 146 7.24 -9.03 15.16
C VAL A 146 6.10 -8.16 15.69
N GLN A 147 5.06 -8.00 14.90
CA GLN A 147 3.87 -7.25 15.32
C GLN A 147 2.92 -8.15 16.11
N GLY A 148 2.23 -7.58 17.11
CA GLY A 148 1.22 -8.29 17.90
C GLY A 148 -0.10 -8.51 17.15
N VAL A 149 -0.27 -7.82 16.02
CA VAL A 149 -1.36 -7.99 15.07
C VAL A 149 -0.79 -8.27 13.69
N ARG A 150 -1.55 -8.94 12.82
CA ARG A 150 -1.09 -9.26 11.48
C ARG A 150 -0.92 -7.99 10.65
N PRO A 151 0.23 -7.76 9.99
CA PRO A 151 0.39 -6.66 9.05
C PRO A 151 -0.67 -6.70 7.96
N LEU A 152 -1.31 -5.56 7.73
CA LEU A 152 -2.31 -5.41 6.68
C LEU A 152 -1.65 -5.34 5.30
N SER A 153 -2.43 -5.61 4.26
CA SER A 153 -2.02 -5.29 2.89
C SER A 153 -1.81 -3.79 2.74
N VAL A 154 -0.76 -3.41 2.00
CA VAL A 154 -0.53 -2.01 1.62
C VAL A 154 -1.16 -1.66 0.26
N LEU A 155 -1.90 -2.60 -0.38
CA LEU A 155 -2.67 -2.28 -1.57
C LEU A 155 -3.74 -1.24 -1.23
N ASN A 156 -3.88 -0.23 -2.11
CA ASN A 156 -4.85 0.86 -1.98
C ASN A 156 -4.69 1.70 -0.70
N VAL A 157 -3.53 1.65 -0.03
CA VAL A 157 -3.30 2.39 1.22
C VAL A 157 -3.39 3.91 1.05
N ALA A 158 -3.28 4.43 -0.17
CA ALA A 158 -3.50 5.84 -0.48
C ALA A 158 -4.89 6.36 -0.06
N PHE A 159 -5.89 5.47 0.06
CA PHE A 159 -7.27 5.81 0.45
C PHE A 159 -7.55 5.54 1.93
N VAL A 160 -6.53 5.24 2.74
CA VAL A 160 -6.68 4.97 4.17
C VAL A 160 -6.26 6.21 4.95
N GLU A 161 -7.18 6.76 5.73
CA GLU A 161 -6.97 7.98 6.51
C GLU A 161 -6.13 7.73 7.77
N ASN A 162 -6.40 6.63 8.49
CA ASN A 162 -5.65 6.23 9.69
C ASN A 162 -5.12 4.82 9.51
N THR A 163 -3.81 4.67 9.44
CA THR A 163 -3.17 3.40 9.09
C THR A 163 -3.00 2.46 10.28
N THR A 164 -2.70 1.19 10.00
CA THR A 164 -2.65 0.02 10.89
C THR A 164 -4.02 -0.53 11.30
N TRP A 165 -4.02 -1.73 11.95
CA TRP A 165 -5.24 -2.42 12.38
C TRP A 165 -6.11 -1.61 13.33
N ASN A 166 -5.51 -0.82 14.20
CA ASN A 166 -6.18 0.01 15.20
C ASN A 166 -6.28 1.50 14.78
N GLY A 167 -5.79 1.86 13.60
CA GLY A 167 -5.82 3.23 13.08
C GLY A 167 -4.96 4.22 13.86
N ARG A 168 -3.87 3.76 14.48
CA ARG A 168 -3.09 4.56 15.44
C ARG A 168 -2.26 5.68 14.79
N PHE A 169 -1.95 5.60 13.49
CA PHE A 169 -1.20 6.63 12.79
C PHE A 169 -2.07 7.62 12.05
N GLY A 170 -1.59 8.85 11.99
CA GLY A 170 -2.25 10.03 11.43
C GLY A 170 -2.84 10.94 12.51
N ASN A 171 -2.92 12.22 12.19
CA ASN A 171 -3.40 13.27 13.11
C ASN A 171 -4.83 13.75 12.79
N THR A 172 -5.51 13.08 11.85
CA THR A 172 -6.88 13.39 11.41
C THR A 172 -7.83 12.22 11.70
N GLY A 173 -9.05 12.31 11.21
CA GLY A 173 -10.03 11.23 11.29
C GLY A 173 -10.31 10.80 12.72
N VAL A 174 -10.23 9.49 12.97
CA VAL A 174 -10.50 8.93 14.30
C VAL A 174 -9.46 9.25 15.37
N ASN A 175 -8.33 9.86 15.00
CA ASN A 175 -7.26 10.23 15.94
C ASN A 175 -7.39 11.64 16.48
N VAL A 176 -8.33 12.45 15.97
CA VAL A 176 -8.64 13.76 16.55
C VAL A 176 -9.14 13.57 17.99
N GLY A 177 -8.50 14.25 18.96
CA GLY A 177 -8.81 14.13 20.38
C GLY A 177 -8.12 12.97 21.10
N THR A 178 -7.12 12.34 20.46
CA THR A 178 -6.28 11.30 21.11
C THR A 178 -4.83 11.74 21.32
N GLU A 179 -4.56 13.03 21.22
CA GLU A 179 -3.20 13.62 21.24
C GLU A 179 -2.46 13.30 22.55
N ASP A 180 -3.18 13.16 23.66
CA ASP A 180 -2.63 12.77 24.96
C ASP A 180 -2.04 11.35 24.98
N ARG A 181 -2.37 10.52 23.99
CA ARG A 181 -1.84 9.17 23.81
C ARG A 181 -0.53 9.15 23.03
N TRP A 182 -0.30 10.15 22.18
CA TRP A 182 0.87 10.17 21.30
C TRP A 182 2.18 10.38 22.08
N ASP A 183 2.12 11.11 23.20
CA ASP A 183 3.28 11.31 24.10
C ASP A 183 3.61 10.08 24.96
N LEU A 184 2.65 9.15 25.10
CA LEU A 184 2.81 7.94 25.92
C LEU A 184 3.46 6.78 25.16
N ASP A 185 3.39 6.79 23.84
CA ASP A 185 3.95 5.77 22.97
C ASP A 185 4.94 6.41 22.00
N PRO A 186 6.26 6.17 22.15
CA PRO A 186 7.26 6.75 21.27
C PRO A 186 7.01 6.53 19.77
N GLU A 187 6.40 5.40 19.40
CA GLU A 187 6.07 5.12 18.01
C GLU A 187 5.05 6.12 17.44
N LEU A 188 4.23 6.74 18.29
CA LEU A 188 3.20 7.72 17.90
C LEU A 188 3.67 9.17 17.87
N HIS A 189 4.89 9.46 18.29
CA HIS A 189 5.44 10.83 18.20
C HIS A 189 5.37 11.39 16.78
N SER A 190 5.46 10.53 15.77
CA SER A 190 5.33 10.92 14.36
C SER A 190 3.96 11.53 14.01
N ASN A 191 2.89 11.24 14.76
CA ASN A 191 1.59 11.88 14.56
C ASN A 191 1.63 13.38 14.86
N SER A 192 2.50 13.80 15.80
CA SER A 192 2.66 15.22 16.19
C SER A 192 3.38 16.05 15.11
N LEU A 193 3.98 15.42 14.09
CA LEU A 193 4.66 16.12 13.01
C LEU A 193 3.69 16.74 11.99
N GLY A 194 2.41 16.39 12.06
CA GLY A 194 1.37 16.96 11.20
C GLY A 194 1.23 16.28 9.82
N TYR A 195 1.97 15.21 9.55
CA TYR A 195 1.93 14.47 8.30
C TYR A 195 0.70 13.57 8.21
N ASN A 196 0.35 13.17 6.99
CA ASN A 196 -0.65 12.13 6.77
C ASN A 196 -0.20 10.79 7.40
N ALA A 197 -1.18 9.92 7.67
CA ALA A 197 -0.94 8.69 8.42
C ALA A 197 0.14 7.78 7.84
N LEU A 198 0.23 7.70 6.52
CA LEU A 198 1.20 6.83 5.86
C LEU A 198 2.63 7.35 6.02
N GLU A 199 2.83 8.65 5.93
CA GLU A 199 4.10 9.32 6.19
C GLU A 199 4.49 9.14 7.66
N ALA A 200 3.59 9.43 8.60
CA ALA A 200 3.82 9.25 10.03
C ALA A 200 4.18 7.80 10.37
N GLN A 201 3.45 6.82 9.81
CA GLN A 201 3.74 5.40 10.02
C GLN A 201 5.09 4.98 9.47
N ASN A 202 5.49 5.46 8.28
CA ASN A 202 6.78 5.06 7.70
C ASN A 202 7.97 5.71 8.42
N ILE A 203 7.81 6.93 8.96
CA ILE A 203 8.83 7.54 9.84
C ILE A 203 9.02 6.67 11.10
N ALA A 204 7.93 6.34 11.80
CA ALA A 204 7.99 5.44 12.95
C ALA A 204 8.53 4.05 12.55
N GLY A 205 8.18 3.56 11.35
CA GLY A 205 8.63 2.28 10.82
C GLY A 205 10.14 2.20 10.60
N MET A 206 10.78 3.27 10.13
CA MET A 206 12.25 3.34 10.02
C MET A 206 12.90 3.10 11.38
N GLU A 207 12.43 3.80 12.41
CA GLU A 207 12.98 3.71 13.77
C GLU A 207 12.68 2.34 14.40
N VAL A 208 11.42 1.92 14.45
CA VAL A 208 10.96 0.68 15.08
C VAL A 208 11.65 -0.54 14.48
N HIS A 209 11.79 -0.57 13.18
CA HIS A 209 12.45 -1.66 12.46
C HIS A 209 13.95 -1.46 12.28
N ARG A 210 14.58 -0.48 12.96
CA ARG A 210 16.04 -0.30 13.01
C ARG A 210 16.65 -0.17 11.61
N MET A 211 15.97 0.60 10.75
CA MET A 211 16.39 0.95 9.40
C MET A 211 16.92 2.38 9.40
N GLU A 212 18.03 2.62 8.71
CA GLU A 212 18.65 3.94 8.67
C GLU A 212 19.35 4.20 7.33
N ILE A 213 19.43 5.47 6.96
CA ILE A 213 20.18 5.94 5.79
C ILE A 213 21.54 6.47 6.25
N THR A 214 22.59 5.83 5.79
CA THR A 214 23.97 6.15 6.13
C THR A 214 24.79 6.41 4.87
N ASP A 215 25.99 6.95 5.02
CA ASP A 215 26.92 7.12 3.90
C ASP A 215 27.25 5.77 3.20
N GLU A 216 27.26 4.66 3.93
CA GLU A 216 27.39 3.31 3.33
C GLU A 216 26.23 3.03 2.36
N VAL A 217 24.99 3.27 2.78
CA VAL A 217 23.79 3.07 1.93
C VAL A 217 23.86 4.00 0.71
N LEU A 218 24.22 5.25 0.92
CA LEU A 218 24.26 6.25 -0.14
C LEU A 218 25.34 5.95 -1.18
N ASP A 219 26.52 5.57 -0.75
CA ASP A 219 27.71 5.49 -1.62
C ASP A 219 27.99 4.07 -2.09
N GLU A 220 27.91 3.06 -1.22
CA GLU A 220 28.20 1.67 -1.60
C GLU A 220 27.04 1.01 -2.35
N TYR A 221 25.78 1.35 -1.99
CA TYR A 221 24.62 0.82 -2.70
C TYR A 221 24.08 1.76 -3.79
N GLY A 222 24.70 2.97 -3.91
CA GLY A 222 24.42 3.89 -5.02
C GLY A 222 23.14 4.70 -4.88
N TYR A 223 22.60 4.86 -3.67
CA TYR A 223 21.34 5.59 -3.45
C TYR A 223 21.47 7.10 -3.53
N ARG A 224 22.70 7.68 -3.41
CA ARG A 224 22.91 9.13 -3.38
C ARG A 224 22.23 9.86 -4.54
N SER A 225 22.43 9.38 -5.77
CA SER A 225 21.84 10.00 -6.96
C SER A 225 20.30 9.91 -7.00
N TYR A 226 19.71 8.89 -6.41
CA TYR A 226 18.26 8.76 -6.31
C TYR A 226 17.67 9.74 -5.30
N PHE A 227 18.33 9.94 -4.14
CA PHE A 227 17.93 10.98 -3.19
C PHE A 227 18.11 12.38 -3.79
N ASP A 228 19.19 12.63 -4.54
CA ASP A 228 19.40 13.91 -5.23
C ASP A 228 18.29 14.23 -6.21
N ALA A 229 17.80 13.23 -6.95
CA ALA A 229 16.70 13.39 -7.89
C ALA A 229 15.36 13.55 -7.18
N ALA A 230 15.09 12.75 -6.14
CA ALA A 230 13.81 12.73 -5.44
C ALA A 230 13.58 13.95 -4.54
N PHE A 231 14.66 14.55 -4.00
CA PHE A 231 14.61 15.63 -3.03
C PHE A 231 15.57 16.79 -3.42
N SER A 232 15.56 17.14 -4.71
CA SER A 232 16.41 18.20 -5.27
C SER A 232 16.25 19.54 -4.57
N ASP A 233 15.04 19.83 -4.11
CA ASP A 233 14.67 21.11 -3.47
C ASP A 233 15.02 21.15 -1.96
N SER A 234 15.37 20.00 -1.37
CA SER A 234 15.79 19.93 0.03
C SER A 234 17.25 20.39 0.19
N GLU A 235 17.55 21.03 1.32
CA GLU A 235 18.93 21.33 1.67
C GLU A 235 19.75 20.03 1.79
N THR A 236 21.01 20.06 1.36
CA THR A 236 21.87 18.87 1.29
C THR A 236 21.98 18.14 2.62
N ALA A 237 22.00 18.88 3.74
CA ALA A 237 22.10 18.27 5.08
C ALA A 237 20.84 17.46 5.48
N GLN A 238 19.67 17.78 4.92
CA GLN A 238 18.40 17.13 5.21
C GLN A 238 18.01 16.09 4.16
N ARG A 239 18.58 16.20 2.96
CA ARG A 239 18.22 15.37 1.79
C ARG A 239 18.37 13.89 2.05
N TYR A 240 19.42 13.48 2.73
CA TYR A 240 19.80 12.09 2.97
C TYR A 240 19.36 11.62 4.37
N SER A 241 18.09 11.85 4.71
CA SER A 241 17.54 11.51 6.02
C SER A 241 16.64 10.29 5.99
N ASP A 242 16.44 9.66 7.14
CA ASP A 242 15.45 8.59 7.34
C ASP A 242 14.03 9.09 7.07
N GLU A 243 13.73 10.36 7.37
CA GLU A 243 12.46 11.00 7.08
C GLU A 243 12.20 11.05 5.56
N ASN A 244 13.17 11.48 4.76
CA ASN A 244 13.05 11.48 3.31
C ASN A 244 12.98 10.07 2.72
N ALA A 245 13.65 9.09 3.33
CA ALA A 245 13.48 7.68 2.97
C ALA A 245 12.04 7.21 3.25
N ALA A 246 11.48 7.56 4.41
CA ALA A 246 10.09 7.26 4.77
C ALA A 246 9.10 7.94 3.81
N PHE A 247 9.36 9.19 3.41
CA PHE A 247 8.55 9.90 2.41
C PHE A 247 8.59 9.24 1.03
N ALA A 248 9.77 8.81 0.58
CA ALA A 248 9.90 8.08 -0.67
C ALA A 248 9.17 6.73 -0.61
N ILE A 249 9.31 5.97 0.47
CA ILE A 249 8.58 4.71 0.69
C ILE A 249 7.07 4.98 0.67
N SER A 250 6.58 6.02 1.35
CA SER A 250 5.17 6.42 1.33
C SER A 250 4.68 6.74 -0.07
N ALA A 251 5.48 7.47 -0.85
CA ALA A 251 5.16 7.78 -2.25
C ALA A 251 5.00 6.51 -3.09
N TYR A 252 5.90 5.54 -2.95
CA TYR A 252 5.77 4.23 -3.62
C TYR A 252 4.50 3.48 -3.18
N LEU A 253 4.25 3.40 -1.87
CA LEU A 253 3.09 2.67 -1.35
C LEU A 253 1.76 3.24 -1.85
N ARG A 254 1.67 4.55 -2.05
CA ARG A 254 0.47 5.21 -2.60
C ARG A 254 0.18 4.81 -4.04
N THR A 255 1.18 4.41 -4.82
CA THR A 255 1.00 3.93 -6.20
C THR A 255 0.59 2.46 -6.29
N LEU A 256 0.57 1.73 -5.17
CA LEU A 256 0.16 0.33 -5.14
C LEU A 256 -1.37 0.21 -5.16
N LEU A 257 -1.95 0.35 -6.33
CA LEU A 257 -3.39 0.32 -6.55
C LEU A 257 -3.82 -0.99 -7.22
N ALA A 258 -4.95 -1.56 -6.77
CA ALA A 258 -5.57 -2.73 -7.39
C ALA A 258 -6.43 -2.35 -8.62
N ASN A 259 -5.96 -1.38 -9.42
CA ASN A 259 -6.68 -0.73 -10.52
C ASN A 259 -6.69 -1.53 -11.83
N GLU A 260 -5.97 -2.65 -11.89
CA GLU A 260 -5.97 -3.60 -13.01
C GLU A 260 -6.79 -4.88 -12.71
N ALA A 261 -7.49 -4.92 -11.56
CA ALA A 261 -8.34 -6.06 -11.22
C ALA A 261 -9.52 -6.20 -12.20
N PRO A 262 -10.03 -7.42 -12.47
CA PRO A 262 -11.18 -7.63 -13.35
C PRO A 262 -12.41 -6.80 -12.96
N PHE A 263 -12.61 -6.52 -11.67
CA PHE A 263 -13.67 -5.64 -11.21
C PHE A 263 -13.49 -4.20 -11.70
N GLN A 264 -12.27 -3.69 -11.72
CA GLN A 264 -11.97 -2.36 -12.26
C GLN A 264 -12.22 -2.29 -13.76
N ASP A 265 -11.87 -3.32 -14.52
CA ASP A 265 -12.18 -3.41 -15.94
C ASP A 265 -13.70 -3.44 -16.19
N TYR A 266 -14.44 -4.14 -15.34
CA TYR A 266 -15.89 -4.16 -15.40
C TYR A 266 -16.49 -2.77 -15.18
N LEU A 267 -16.04 -2.05 -14.18
CA LEU A 267 -16.46 -0.67 -13.90
C LEU A 267 -16.13 0.29 -15.06
N LYS A 268 -15.02 0.08 -15.73
CA LYS A 268 -14.59 0.84 -16.93
C LYS A 268 -15.32 0.44 -18.21
N GLY A 269 -16.32 -0.46 -18.12
CA GLY A 269 -17.25 -0.81 -19.20
C GLY A 269 -16.97 -2.14 -19.90
N ASN A 270 -16.01 -2.95 -19.46
CA ASN A 270 -15.78 -4.29 -19.99
C ASN A 270 -16.66 -5.32 -19.26
N GLN A 271 -17.91 -5.47 -19.68
CA GLN A 271 -18.87 -6.41 -19.06
C GLN A 271 -18.40 -7.87 -19.07
N ASN A 272 -17.45 -8.23 -19.93
CA ASN A 272 -16.89 -9.59 -20.00
C ASN A 272 -15.70 -9.79 -19.03
N ALA A 273 -15.26 -8.77 -18.32
CA ALA A 273 -14.20 -8.88 -17.32
C ALA A 273 -14.62 -9.73 -16.12
N LEU A 274 -15.92 -9.77 -15.82
CA LEU A 274 -16.50 -10.64 -14.79
C LEU A 274 -17.36 -11.71 -15.42
N ASN A 275 -17.23 -12.95 -14.95
CA ASN A 275 -18.15 -14.02 -15.30
C ASN A 275 -19.49 -13.87 -14.53
N GLU A 276 -20.50 -14.68 -14.89
CA GLU A 276 -21.85 -14.57 -14.29
C GLU A 276 -21.83 -14.81 -12.77
N GLN A 277 -21.03 -15.73 -12.27
CA GLN A 277 -20.94 -16.03 -10.83
C GLN A 277 -20.31 -14.87 -10.08
N GLU A 278 -19.28 -14.25 -10.63
CA GLU A 278 -18.62 -13.06 -10.03
C GLU A 278 -19.58 -11.87 -10.00
N LYS A 279 -20.35 -11.63 -11.07
CA LYS A 279 -21.39 -10.60 -11.09
C LYS A 279 -22.48 -10.84 -10.03
N ARG A 280 -22.92 -12.10 -9.85
CA ARG A 280 -23.88 -12.46 -8.80
C ARG A 280 -23.29 -12.25 -7.40
N GLY A 281 -22.02 -12.60 -7.20
CA GLY A 281 -21.31 -12.33 -5.95
C GLY A 281 -21.21 -10.84 -5.64
N ALA A 282 -20.85 -10.03 -6.63
CA ALA A 282 -20.81 -8.58 -6.51
C ALA A 282 -22.21 -8.00 -6.21
N LEU A 283 -23.25 -8.50 -6.89
CA LEU A 283 -24.63 -8.07 -6.61
C LEU A 283 -25.04 -8.36 -5.16
N VAL A 284 -24.72 -9.54 -4.63
CA VAL A 284 -24.97 -9.90 -3.22
C VAL A 284 -24.22 -8.96 -2.27
N PHE A 285 -22.94 -8.67 -2.55
CA PHE A 285 -22.10 -7.77 -1.76
C PHE A 285 -22.67 -6.35 -1.69
N PHE A 286 -23.08 -5.80 -2.82
CA PHE A 286 -23.60 -4.43 -2.94
C PHE A 286 -25.12 -4.32 -2.72
N SER A 287 -25.82 -5.41 -2.33
CA SER A 287 -27.25 -5.40 -2.05
C SER A 287 -27.61 -6.17 -0.78
N ASP A 288 -28.00 -7.42 -0.89
CA ASP A 288 -28.67 -8.18 0.17
C ASP A 288 -27.78 -8.48 1.37
N ALA A 289 -26.49 -8.77 1.16
CA ALA A 289 -25.54 -9.04 2.24
C ALA A 289 -25.10 -7.76 2.96
N LYS A 290 -25.34 -6.57 2.38
CA LYS A 290 -25.01 -5.25 2.95
C LYS A 290 -23.53 -5.06 3.30
N CYS A 291 -22.63 -5.81 2.67
CA CYS A 291 -21.20 -5.69 2.91
C CYS A 291 -20.69 -4.27 2.59
N TYR A 292 -21.29 -3.62 1.61
CA TYR A 292 -21.01 -2.24 1.23
C TYR A 292 -21.27 -1.21 2.33
N HIS A 293 -22.01 -1.52 3.40
CA HIS A 293 -22.18 -0.59 4.51
C HIS A 293 -20.86 -0.29 5.24
N CYS A 294 -19.95 -1.30 5.27
CA CYS A 294 -18.61 -1.13 5.81
C CYS A 294 -17.54 -1.01 4.71
N HIS A 295 -17.83 -1.53 3.50
CA HIS A 295 -16.92 -1.53 2.36
C HIS A 295 -17.39 -0.55 1.28
N LYS A 296 -17.53 0.73 1.63
CA LYS A 296 -18.20 1.75 0.83
C LYS A 296 -17.25 2.71 0.10
N ASP A 297 -16.00 2.81 0.56
CA ASP A 297 -15.04 3.74 0.00
C ASP A 297 -14.53 3.28 -1.39
N LYS A 298 -13.84 4.16 -2.10
CA LYS A 298 -13.29 3.90 -3.43
C LYS A 298 -12.43 2.63 -3.49
N ASN A 299 -11.70 2.33 -2.44
CA ASN A 299 -10.86 1.14 -2.29
C ASN A 299 -11.59 -0.09 -1.73
N LEU A 300 -12.93 -0.04 -1.61
CA LEU A 300 -13.76 -1.02 -0.90
C LEU A 300 -13.36 -1.23 0.56
N GLY A 301 -12.78 -0.22 1.17
CA GLY A 301 -12.50 -0.11 2.60
C GLY A 301 -13.54 0.73 3.31
N ALA A 302 -13.20 1.11 4.55
CA ALA A 302 -13.83 2.18 5.29
C ALA A 302 -12.80 2.81 6.23
N ASN A 303 -12.93 4.11 6.48
CA ASN A 303 -12.12 4.79 7.49
C ASN A 303 -12.81 4.75 8.87
N GLU A 304 -13.43 3.62 9.18
CA GLU A 304 -14.19 3.34 10.39
C GLU A 304 -13.76 1.99 10.98
N PHE A 305 -13.96 1.81 12.29
CA PHE A 305 -13.52 0.61 13.02
C PHE A 305 -14.72 -0.12 13.61
N TYR A 306 -14.76 -1.45 13.42
CA TYR A 306 -15.87 -2.30 13.82
C TYR A 306 -15.39 -3.53 14.60
N ALA A 307 -16.08 -3.87 15.69
CA ALA A 307 -15.85 -5.10 16.44
C ALA A 307 -16.53 -6.28 15.74
N LEU A 308 -15.83 -6.96 14.86
CA LEU A 308 -16.35 -8.06 14.04
C LEU A 308 -16.21 -9.44 14.68
N GLY A 309 -15.59 -9.53 15.87
CA GLY A 309 -15.35 -10.80 16.55
C GLY A 309 -14.35 -11.72 15.81
N VAL A 310 -13.43 -11.16 15.02
CA VAL A 310 -12.34 -11.92 14.42
C VAL A 310 -11.36 -12.38 15.50
N ASN A 311 -10.76 -13.56 15.31
CA ASN A 311 -9.79 -14.09 16.25
C ASN A 311 -8.51 -13.24 16.28
N ASP A 312 -8.00 -13.00 17.49
CA ASP A 312 -6.72 -12.36 17.70
C ASP A 312 -5.56 -13.25 17.25
N LEU A 313 -4.42 -12.61 16.97
CA LEU A 313 -3.27 -13.33 16.43
C LEU A 313 -2.75 -14.42 17.37
N TYR A 314 -2.77 -14.19 18.69
CA TYR A 314 -2.32 -15.17 19.70
C TYR A 314 -3.15 -16.47 19.66
N GLN A 315 -4.43 -16.40 19.30
CA GLN A 315 -5.32 -17.57 19.27
C GLN A 315 -4.95 -18.57 18.17
N THR A 316 -4.09 -18.18 17.23
CA THR A 316 -3.55 -19.10 16.22
C THR A 316 -2.60 -20.14 16.82
N GLY A 317 -2.00 -19.87 18.00
CA GLY A 317 -0.98 -20.69 18.63
C GLY A 317 0.34 -20.76 17.86
N LEU A 318 0.53 -19.98 16.81
CA LEU A 318 1.68 -20.03 15.90
C LEU A 318 2.44 -18.70 15.80
N ALA A 319 1.94 -17.64 16.46
CA ALA A 319 2.56 -16.33 16.48
C ALA A 319 3.57 -16.18 17.62
N PHE A 320 4.60 -15.38 17.39
CA PHE A 320 5.58 -15.00 18.38
C PHE A 320 5.12 -13.76 19.16
N ASN A 321 5.54 -13.65 20.41
CA ASN A 321 5.38 -12.45 21.25
C ASN A 321 3.94 -11.93 21.30
N THR A 322 2.96 -12.82 21.38
CA THR A 322 1.54 -12.51 21.49
C THR A 322 0.92 -13.30 22.66
N SER A 323 -0.01 -12.68 23.37
CA SER A 323 -0.73 -13.30 24.49
C SER A 323 -2.17 -12.78 24.57
N ALA A 324 -2.99 -13.41 25.42
CA ALA A 324 -4.36 -12.95 25.67
C ALA A 324 -4.41 -11.56 26.32
N ASP A 325 -3.37 -11.19 27.06
CA ASP A 325 -3.27 -9.92 27.78
C ASP A 325 -2.61 -8.80 26.95
N ASP A 326 -2.33 -9.06 25.66
CA ASP A 326 -1.74 -8.08 24.77
C ASP A 326 -2.75 -6.96 24.48
N ILE A 327 -2.40 -5.72 24.85
CA ILE A 327 -3.29 -4.55 24.66
C ILE A 327 -3.67 -4.36 23.18
N ARG A 328 -2.82 -4.77 22.25
CA ARG A 328 -3.09 -4.70 20.81
C ARG A 328 -4.30 -5.53 20.35
N ASN A 329 -4.74 -6.51 21.17
CA ASN A 329 -5.97 -7.28 20.93
C ASN A 329 -7.23 -6.42 21.03
N LEU A 330 -7.17 -5.28 21.73
CA LEU A 330 -8.29 -4.33 21.84
C LEU A 330 -8.56 -3.58 20.52
N GLY A 331 -7.64 -3.67 19.55
CA GLY A 331 -7.75 -2.89 18.31
C GLY A 331 -7.94 -1.40 18.60
N ARG A 332 -8.94 -0.77 17.99
CA ARG A 332 -9.23 0.66 18.24
C ARG A 332 -9.58 0.96 19.70
N GLY A 333 -10.12 -0.01 20.46
CA GLY A 333 -10.41 0.12 21.88
C GLY A 333 -9.21 0.49 22.74
N GLU A 334 -7.98 0.22 22.28
CA GLU A 334 -6.75 0.67 22.93
C GLU A 334 -6.69 2.21 23.08
N TYR A 335 -7.29 2.95 22.15
CA TYR A 335 -7.24 4.43 22.08
C TYR A 335 -8.55 5.10 22.45
N SER A 336 -9.68 4.42 22.31
CA SER A 336 -11.00 5.01 22.57
C SER A 336 -11.54 4.76 23.97
N GLY A 337 -10.94 3.84 24.71
CA GLY A 337 -11.31 3.50 26.11
C GLY A 337 -12.47 2.54 26.15
#